data_42ffa6cd396d9af140420bbeccb7a84a
#
_entry.id   42ffa6cd396d9af140420bbeccb7a84a
#
_cell.length_a   1.000
_cell.length_b   1.000
_cell.length_c   1.000
_cell.angle_alpha   90.00
_cell.angle_beta   90.00
_cell.angle_gamma   90.00
#
_symmetry.space_group_name_H-M   'P 1'
#
loop_
_entity.id
_entity.type
_entity.pdbx_description
1 polymer ?
#
loop_
_entity_poly.entity_id
_entity_poly.type
_entity_poly.pdbx_seq_one_letter_code
_entity_poly.pdbx_strand_id
1 'polypeptide(L)'
;MCRAARQTLLSLVVLALLAAPSAAGNLTYTVTAVLPHDPQAFTQGLVFSQGYFYESTGLNGRSSLRKVEPATGRVVQKRDLPAKDFGEGLALVGADLIQLTWTTGKAYVYDAASFQPKAELPLDTEGWGAAATPFGLLTSDGSDTLTWRDPATMKAVRTLRVTDGQKPLALLNELEWVDGWILANVWHDDRIVVVSPATGKVAAWIDCAQLRSRTPGLPDDSDLNGIAWDPATRRLFVTGKLWPSIYVLSLEGLPKP
;
A
#
# COMPACT_ATOMS: atom_id res chain seq x y z
N MET A 1 46.38 1.17 66.39
CA MET A 1 46.74 1.24 64.98
C MET A 1 45.46 0.96 64.16
N CYS A 2 44.75 1.99 63.73
CA CYS A 2 43.55 1.88 62.96
C CYS A 2 43.89 2.14 61.48
N ARG A 3 43.66 1.11 60.61
CA ARG A 3 43.78 1.27 59.16
C ARG A 3 42.43 1.74 58.61
N ALA A 4 42.40 2.95 58.05
CA ALA A 4 41.27 3.46 57.31
C ALA A 4 41.24 2.85 55.89
N ALA A 5 40.15 2.15 55.55
CA ALA A 5 39.87 1.68 54.18
C ALA A 5 39.29 2.83 53.36
N ARG A 6 39.97 3.24 52.27
CA ARG A 6 39.47 4.17 51.27
C ARG A 6 38.57 3.40 50.29
N GLN A 7 37.29 3.68 50.30
CA GLN A 7 36.37 3.26 49.27
C GLN A 7 36.45 4.22 48.07
N THR A 8 36.87 3.72 46.92
CA THR A 8 36.86 4.44 45.64
C THR A 8 35.49 4.20 44.99
N LEU A 9 34.67 5.26 44.95
CA LEU A 9 33.42 5.21 44.16
C LEU A 9 33.78 5.35 42.67
N LEU A 10 33.51 4.29 41.90
CA LEU A 10 33.57 4.34 40.44
C LEU A 10 32.21 4.83 39.92
N SER A 11 32.15 6.09 39.47
CA SER A 11 30.96 6.67 38.81
C SER A 11 30.87 6.14 37.36
N LEU A 12 29.92 5.27 37.12
CA LEU A 12 29.58 4.81 35.73
C LEU A 12 28.81 5.92 35.04
N VAL A 13 29.44 6.65 34.11
CA VAL A 13 28.76 7.58 33.23
C VAL A 13 28.13 6.78 32.08
N VAL A 14 26.82 6.56 32.14
CA VAL A 14 26.06 6.00 31.03
C VAL A 14 25.82 7.12 30.01
N LEU A 15 26.60 7.10 28.94
CA LEU A 15 26.39 7.99 27.78
C LEU A 15 25.19 7.46 26.98
N ALA A 16 24.01 8.00 27.23
CA ALA A 16 22.86 7.77 26.38
C ALA A 16 23.10 8.43 25.01
N LEU A 17 23.45 7.64 24.01
CA LEU A 17 23.43 8.08 22.61
C LEU A 17 21.98 8.35 22.23
N LEU A 18 21.57 9.60 22.29
CA LEU A 18 20.36 10.08 21.65
C LEU A 18 20.60 10.00 20.13
N ALA A 19 20.10 8.94 19.49
CA ALA A 19 20.02 8.92 18.04
C ALA A 19 19.09 10.06 17.62
N ALA A 20 19.63 11.06 16.92
CA ALA A 20 18.83 12.08 16.28
C ALA A 20 17.82 11.40 15.35
N PRO A 21 16.54 11.87 15.30
CA PRO A 21 15.60 11.34 14.34
C PRO A 21 16.15 11.57 12.93
N SER A 22 16.44 10.51 12.21
CA SER A 22 16.77 10.57 10.78
C SER A 22 15.53 11.11 10.08
N ALA A 23 15.64 12.27 9.45
CA ALA A 23 14.60 12.72 8.52
C ALA A 23 14.51 11.66 7.41
N ALA A 24 13.29 11.21 7.08
CA ALA A 24 13.05 10.26 6.02
C ALA A 24 13.64 10.81 4.70
N GLY A 25 14.48 10.02 4.03
CA GLY A 25 15.08 10.41 2.76
C GLY A 25 14.08 10.28 1.61
N ASN A 26 14.37 10.92 0.47
CA ASN A 26 13.64 10.64 -0.76
C ASN A 26 14.37 9.53 -1.54
N LEU A 27 13.60 8.52 -1.98
CA LEU A 27 14.08 7.55 -2.96
C LEU A 27 13.98 8.14 -4.36
N THR A 28 14.94 7.79 -5.19
CA THR A 28 14.90 8.12 -6.61
C THR A 28 14.38 6.95 -7.43
N TYR A 29 13.86 7.24 -8.61
CA TYR A 29 13.42 6.24 -9.56
C TYR A 29 13.66 6.69 -11.00
N THR A 30 13.74 5.70 -11.89
CA THR A 30 13.70 5.91 -13.33
C THR A 30 12.40 5.36 -13.89
N VAL A 31 11.69 6.13 -14.72
CA VAL A 31 10.53 5.64 -15.48
C VAL A 31 11.06 4.82 -16.65
N THR A 32 10.86 3.51 -16.61
CA THR A 32 11.37 2.57 -17.63
C THR A 32 10.36 2.27 -18.74
N ALA A 33 9.05 2.43 -18.44
CA ALA A 33 7.98 2.31 -19.42
C ALA A 33 6.74 3.06 -18.95
N VAL A 34 5.82 3.32 -19.89
CA VAL A 34 4.47 3.83 -19.63
C VAL A 34 3.51 2.89 -20.33
N LEU A 35 2.60 2.31 -19.57
CA LEU A 35 1.61 1.35 -20.07
C LEU A 35 0.24 2.04 -20.17
N PRO A 36 -0.61 1.63 -21.12
CA PRO A 36 -1.95 2.15 -21.23
C PRO A 36 -2.82 1.70 -20.05
N HIS A 37 -3.69 2.60 -19.60
CA HIS A 37 -4.64 2.35 -18.53
C HIS A 37 -6.00 2.96 -18.88
N ASP A 38 -7.10 2.40 -18.35
CA ASP A 38 -8.44 2.91 -18.59
C ASP A 38 -8.67 4.24 -17.85
N PRO A 39 -8.85 5.37 -18.55
CA PRO A 39 -9.07 6.67 -17.91
C PRO A 39 -10.41 6.78 -17.17
N GLN A 40 -11.26 5.76 -17.23
CA GLN A 40 -12.49 5.67 -16.45
C GLN A 40 -12.33 4.79 -15.19
N ALA A 41 -11.16 4.18 -14.99
CA ALA A 41 -10.86 3.39 -13.80
C ALA A 41 -10.61 4.31 -12.60
N PHE A 42 -11.53 4.29 -11.64
CA PHE A 42 -11.32 4.94 -10.34
C PHE A 42 -10.55 3.95 -9.44
N THR A 43 -9.24 3.85 -9.68
CA THR A 43 -8.38 2.82 -9.09
C THR A 43 -8.29 2.94 -7.58
N GLN A 44 -8.59 1.85 -6.88
CA GLN A 44 -8.57 1.76 -5.43
C GLN A 44 -7.69 0.61 -4.90
N GLY A 45 -7.30 -0.31 -5.76
CA GLY A 45 -6.36 -1.36 -5.44
C GLY A 45 -5.75 -1.93 -6.72
N LEU A 46 -4.46 -2.23 -6.70
CA LEU A 46 -3.72 -2.72 -7.84
C LEU A 46 -2.79 -3.85 -7.43
N VAL A 47 -2.84 -4.97 -8.14
CA VAL A 47 -1.96 -6.12 -7.93
C VAL A 47 -1.39 -6.56 -9.26
N PHE A 48 -0.09 -6.83 -9.34
CA PHE A 48 0.52 -7.47 -10.52
C PHE A 48 0.83 -8.92 -10.23
N SER A 49 0.27 -9.82 -11.03
CA SER A 49 0.53 -11.26 -10.90
C SER A 49 0.38 -11.98 -12.22
N GLN A 50 1.28 -12.95 -12.49
CA GLN A 50 1.25 -13.81 -13.67
C GLN A 50 1.13 -13.04 -15.01
N GLY A 51 1.76 -11.86 -15.09
CA GLY A 51 1.78 -11.04 -16.30
C GLY A 51 0.52 -10.21 -16.53
N TYR A 52 -0.38 -10.10 -15.55
CA TYR A 52 -1.59 -9.29 -15.59
C TYR A 52 -1.68 -8.35 -14.39
N PHE A 53 -2.37 -7.24 -14.56
CA PHE A 53 -2.87 -6.49 -13.43
C PHE A 53 -4.24 -7.02 -13.00
N TYR A 54 -4.43 -7.11 -11.70
CA TYR A 54 -5.74 -7.22 -11.08
C TYR A 54 -6.03 -5.88 -10.43
N GLU A 55 -7.18 -5.31 -10.72
CA GLU A 55 -7.52 -3.95 -10.33
C GLU A 55 -8.90 -3.94 -9.66
N SER A 56 -8.97 -3.28 -8.52
CA SER A 56 -10.22 -2.88 -7.87
C SER A 56 -10.52 -1.43 -8.19
N THR A 57 -11.74 -1.16 -8.66
CA THR A 57 -12.18 0.21 -8.93
C THR A 57 -13.34 0.60 -8.04
N GLY A 58 -13.37 1.87 -7.65
CA GLY A 58 -14.41 2.48 -6.83
C GLY A 58 -15.59 3.02 -7.64
N LEU A 59 -16.39 3.85 -6.99
CA LEU A 59 -17.63 4.50 -7.38
C LEU A 59 -18.87 3.60 -7.29
N ASN A 60 -19.84 4.01 -6.47
CA ASN A 60 -21.11 3.28 -6.31
C ASN A 60 -21.81 3.07 -7.65
N GLY A 61 -22.24 1.84 -7.92
CA GLY A 61 -22.86 1.44 -9.18
C GLY A 61 -21.89 1.25 -10.36
N ARG A 62 -20.59 1.52 -10.15
CA ARG A 62 -19.53 1.36 -11.17
C ARG A 62 -18.32 0.57 -10.66
N SER A 63 -18.27 0.25 -9.38
CA SER A 63 -17.19 -0.52 -8.74
C SER A 63 -17.04 -1.90 -9.36
N SER A 64 -15.80 -2.33 -9.60
CA SER A 64 -15.53 -3.59 -10.26
C SER A 64 -14.19 -4.20 -9.82
N LEU A 65 -14.10 -5.52 -9.93
CA LEU A 65 -12.85 -6.27 -9.98
C LEU A 65 -12.50 -6.53 -11.45
N ARG A 66 -11.27 -6.25 -11.86
CA ARG A 66 -10.80 -6.35 -13.24
C ARG A 66 -9.51 -7.14 -13.36
N LYS A 67 -9.34 -7.87 -14.46
CA LYS A 67 -8.06 -8.40 -14.93
C LYS A 67 -7.68 -7.65 -16.19
N VAL A 68 -6.50 -7.04 -16.20
CA VAL A 68 -6.09 -6.10 -17.24
C VAL A 68 -4.80 -6.59 -17.89
N GLU A 69 -4.77 -6.61 -19.21
CA GLU A 69 -3.58 -6.93 -20.01
C GLU A 69 -2.65 -5.70 -20.05
N PRO A 70 -1.41 -5.78 -19.52
CA PRO A 70 -0.54 -4.61 -19.38
C PRO A 70 -0.19 -3.91 -20.70
N ALA A 71 0.02 -4.68 -21.78
CA ALA A 71 0.48 -4.13 -23.05
C ALA A 71 -0.56 -3.24 -23.75
N THR A 72 -1.84 -3.47 -23.50
CA THR A 72 -2.94 -2.81 -24.19
C THR A 72 -3.89 -2.02 -23.29
N GLY A 73 -3.81 -2.24 -21.95
CA GLY A 73 -4.78 -1.71 -20.99
C GLY A 73 -6.16 -2.36 -21.10
N ARG A 74 -6.29 -3.42 -21.92
CA ARG A 74 -7.57 -4.10 -22.16
C ARG A 74 -8.01 -4.90 -20.94
N VAL A 75 -9.23 -4.67 -20.49
CA VAL A 75 -9.88 -5.49 -19.47
C VAL A 75 -10.28 -6.82 -20.11
N VAL A 76 -9.60 -7.92 -19.73
CA VAL A 76 -9.84 -9.27 -20.26
C VAL A 76 -10.86 -10.06 -19.44
N GLN A 77 -11.05 -9.65 -18.19
CA GLN A 77 -12.05 -10.22 -17.29
C GLN A 77 -12.54 -9.16 -16.33
N LYS A 78 -13.84 -9.14 -16.03
CA LYS A 78 -14.46 -8.15 -15.16
C LYS A 78 -15.57 -8.78 -14.33
N ARG A 79 -15.70 -8.30 -13.09
CA ARG A 79 -16.83 -8.55 -12.22
C ARG A 79 -17.27 -7.25 -11.58
N ASP A 80 -18.54 -6.89 -11.76
CA ASP A 80 -19.11 -5.71 -11.10
C ASP A 80 -19.50 -6.06 -9.66
N LEU A 81 -19.32 -5.10 -8.75
CA LEU A 81 -19.80 -5.18 -7.38
C LEU A 81 -21.30 -4.82 -7.32
N PRO A 82 -22.01 -5.21 -6.25
CA PRO A 82 -23.34 -4.69 -5.96
C PRO A 82 -23.34 -3.16 -5.98
N ALA A 83 -24.36 -2.53 -6.56
CA ALA A 83 -24.41 -1.09 -6.80
C ALA A 83 -24.26 -0.21 -5.54
N LYS A 84 -24.59 -0.76 -4.36
CA LYS A 84 -24.41 -0.08 -3.07
C LYS A 84 -22.98 -0.09 -2.54
N ASP A 85 -22.14 -0.98 -3.06
CA ASP A 85 -20.80 -1.16 -2.55
C ASP A 85 -19.81 -0.32 -3.37
N PHE A 86 -18.93 0.37 -2.65
CA PHE A 86 -17.81 1.07 -3.23
C PHE A 86 -16.57 0.17 -3.07
N GLY A 87 -16.01 -0.33 -4.17
CA GLY A 87 -14.82 -1.18 -4.17
C GLY A 87 -13.57 -0.39 -3.80
N GLU A 88 -12.75 -0.98 -2.95
CA GLU A 88 -11.54 -0.41 -2.40
C GLU A 88 -10.35 -1.34 -2.60
N GLY A 89 -9.40 -1.35 -1.67
CA GLY A 89 -8.15 -2.10 -1.73
C GLY A 89 -8.30 -3.54 -2.16
N LEU A 90 -7.28 -4.06 -2.82
CA LEU A 90 -7.24 -5.41 -3.39
C LEU A 90 -5.94 -6.11 -3.03
N ALA A 91 -6.03 -7.37 -2.60
CA ALA A 91 -4.86 -8.19 -2.38
C ALA A 91 -5.04 -9.59 -2.98
N LEU A 92 -3.94 -10.18 -3.47
CA LEU A 92 -3.89 -11.59 -3.90
C LEU A 92 -3.25 -12.42 -2.79
N VAL A 93 -4.05 -13.28 -2.14
CA VAL A 93 -3.60 -14.17 -1.08
C VAL A 93 -3.74 -15.62 -1.55
N GLY A 94 -2.62 -16.24 -1.87
CA GLY A 94 -2.65 -17.58 -2.49
C GLY A 94 -3.33 -17.56 -3.86
N ALA A 95 -4.46 -18.27 -3.99
CA ALA A 95 -5.28 -18.30 -5.21
C ALA A 95 -6.50 -17.36 -5.12
N ASP A 96 -6.63 -16.57 -4.08
CA ASP A 96 -7.81 -15.76 -3.80
C ASP A 96 -7.51 -14.27 -3.88
N LEU A 97 -8.41 -13.53 -4.54
CA LEU A 97 -8.44 -12.07 -4.51
C LEU A 97 -9.38 -11.62 -3.39
N ILE A 98 -8.88 -10.77 -2.51
CA ILE A 98 -9.66 -10.15 -1.43
C ILE A 98 -9.82 -8.68 -1.77
N GLN A 99 -11.06 -8.25 -2.01
CA GLN A 99 -11.43 -6.88 -2.35
C GLN A 99 -12.20 -6.26 -1.19
N LEU A 100 -11.70 -5.16 -0.67
CA LEU A 100 -12.35 -4.41 0.40
C LEU A 100 -13.50 -3.54 -0.14
N THR A 101 -14.37 -3.11 0.76
CA THR A 101 -15.38 -2.08 0.48
C THR A 101 -15.19 -0.91 1.43
N TRP A 102 -15.51 0.31 0.98
CA TRP A 102 -15.32 1.52 1.78
C TRP A 102 -16.10 1.46 3.12
N THR A 103 -17.42 1.64 3.08
CA THR A 103 -18.25 1.85 4.29
C THR A 103 -19.28 0.76 4.52
N THR A 104 -19.37 -0.25 3.65
CA THR A 104 -20.39 -1.30 3.79
C THR A 104 -19.96 -2.45 4.69
N GLY A 105 -18.75 -2.35 5.31
CA GLY A 105 -18.29 -3.31 6.33
C GLY A 105 -18.03 -4.71 5.80
N LYS A 106 -17.54 -4.83 4.55
CA LYS A 106 -17.36 -6.11 3.86
C LYS A 106 -16.01 -6.21 3.17
N ALA A 107 -15.53 -7.45 3.06
CA ALA A 107 -14.50 -7.86 2.12
C ALA A 107 -15.05 -9.01 1.27
N TYR A 108 -14.91 -8.90 -0.03
CA TYR A 108 -15.27 -9.95 -0.98
C TYR A 108 -14.07 -10.83 -1.28
N VAL A 109 -14.28 -12.14 -1.27
CA VAL A 109 -13.26 -13.13 -1.64
C VAL A 109 -13.65 -13.78 -2.95
N TYR A 110 -12.74 -13.75 -3.92
CA TYR A 110 -12.94 -14.36 -5.24
C TYR A 110 -11.82 -15.34 -5.57
N ASP A 111 -12.14 -16.37 -6.33
CA ASP A 111 -11.12 -17.15 -7.02
C ASP A 111 -10.42 -16.28 -8.07
N ALA A 112 -9.10 -16.16 -8.01
CA ALA A 112 -8.34 -15.23 -8.86
C ALA A 112 -8.36 -15.60 -10.35
N ALA A 113 -8.55 -16.88 -10.69
CA ALA A 113 -8.58 -17.32 -12.09
C ALA A 113 -9.93 -17.06 -12.75
N SER A 114 -11.03 -17.31 -12.02
CA SER A 114 -12.38 -17.30 -12.57
C SER A 114 -13.22 -16.09 -12.16
N PHE A 115 -12.80 -15.34 -11.14
CA PHE A 115 -13.56 -14.29 -10.47
C PHE A 115 -14.87 -14.78 -9.86
N GLN A 116 -15.01 -16.09 -9.64
CA GLN A 116 -16.17 -16.63 -8.93
C GLN A 116 -16.09 -16.23 -7.46
N PRO A 117 -17.19 -15.71 -6.87
CA PRO A 117 -17.23 -15.37 -5.47
C PRO A 117 -17.12 -16.63 -4.62
N LYS A 118 -16.28 -16.57 -3.60
CA LYS A 118 -16.06 -17.64 -2.61
C LYS A 118 -16.66 -17.30 -1.27
N ALA A 119 -16.55 -16.04 -0.83
CA ALA A 119 -17.07 -15.59 0.46
C ALA A 119 -17.32 -14.07 0.48
N GLU A 120 -18.16 -13.63 1.40
CA GLU A 120 -18.23 -12.28 1.94
C GLU A 120 -17.81 -12.36 3.41
N LEU A 121 -16.81 -11.61 3.79
CA LEU A 121 -16.27 -11.57 5.15
C LEU A 121 -16.57 -10.21 5.80
N PRO A 122 -16.82 -10.15 7.11
CA PRO A 122 -17.05 -8.88 7.81
C PRO A 122 -15.76 -8.09 7.91
N LEU A 123 -15.84 -6.77 7.65
CA LEU A 123 -14.76 -5.81 7.89
C LEU A 123 -15.25 -4.82 8.96
N ASP A 124 -14.50 -4.69 10.04
CA ASP A 124 -14.87 -3.91 11.23
C ASP A 124 -14.42 -2.44 11.18
N THR A 125 -13.77 -2.03 10.08
CA THR A 125 -13.34 -0.67 9.77
C THR A 125 -13.81 -0.28 8.37
N GLU A 126 -13.59 0.97 7.97
CA GLU A 126 -13.58 1.28 6.54
C GLU A 126 -12.48 0.46 5.85
N GLY A 127 -12.71 0.05 4.62
CA GLY A 127 -11.68 -0.54 3.79
C GLY A 127 -11.11 0.53 2.87
N TRP A 128 -9.78 0.74 2.91
CA TRP A 128 -9.08 1.65 1.99
C TRP A 128 -8.07 0.87 1.15
N GLY A 129 -6.90 0.56 1.65
CA GLY A 129 -5.89 -0.22 0.96
C GLY A 129 -5.78 -1.65 1.47
N ALA A 130 -5.22 -2.55 0.65
CA ALA A 130 -4.93 -3.92 1.04
C ALA A 130 -3.67 -4.44 0.34
N ALA A 131 -2.81 -5.16 1.08
CA ALA A 131 -1.63 -5.84 0.53
C ALA A 131 -1.46 -7.22 1.13
N ALA A 132 -1.07 -8.19 0.32
CA ALA A 132 -0.62 -9.50 0.81
C ALA A 132 0.82 -9.38 1.34
N THR A 133 1.06 -9.86 2.55
CA THR A 133 2.39 -9.85 3.18
C THR A 133 2.75 -11.24 3.68
N PRO A 134 4.03 -11.52 3.99
CA PRO A 134 4.42 -12.78 4.66
C PRO A 134 3.74 -13.02 6.02
N PHE A 135 3.14 -11.97 6.60
CA PHE A 135 2.50 -12.01 7.92
C PHE A 135 0.96 -12.04 7.85
N GLY A 136 0.38 -12.14 6.67
CA GLY A 136 -1.06 -12.10 6.42
C GLY A 136 -1.49 -10.91 5.58
N LEU A 137 -2.79 -10.63 5.58
CA LEU A 137 -3.39 -9.51 4.85
C LEU A 137 -3.18 -8.21 5.65
N LEU A 138 -2.50 -7.23 5.06
CA LEU A 138 -2.36 -5.88 5.61
C LEU A 138 -3.46 -4.98 5.04
N THR A 139 -4.10 -4.17 5.87
CA THR A 139 -5.15 -3.22 5.46
C THR A 139 -4.92 -1.84 6.05
N SER A 140 -5.38 -0.82 5.35
CA SER A 140 -5.52 0.57 5.81
C SER A 140 -7.00 0.96 5.88
N ASP A 141 -7.30 2.03 6.63
CA ASP A 141 -8.64 2.58 6.84
C ASP A 141 -8.66 4.12 6.83
N GLY A 142 -7.61 4.73 6.27
CA GLY A 142 -7.44 6.19 6.24
C GLY A 142 -6.88 6.79 7.53
N SER A 143 -6.73 6.02 8.60
CA SER A 143 -6.06 6.46 9.82
C SER A 143 -4.53 6.40 9.70
N ASP A 144 -3.83 6.65 10.80
CA ASP A 144 -2.38 6.44 10.95
C ASP A 144 -2.03 4.98 11.32
N THR A 145 -2.98 4.07 11.26
CA THR A 145 -2.84 2.70 11.74
C THR A 145 -3.08 1.69 10.62
N LEU A 146 -2.09 0.85 10.38
CA LEU A 146 -2.20 -0.31 9.51
C LEU A 146 -2.55 -1.55 10.33
N THR A 147 -3.40 -2.42 9.80
CA THR A 147 -3.89 -3.61 10.51
C THR A 147 -3.58 -4.87 9.71
N TRP A 148 -2.80 -5.80 10.30
CA TRP A 148 -2.73 -7.17 9.80
C TRP A 148 -3.98 -7.94 10.20
N ARG A 149 -4.55 -8.63 9.23
CA ARG A 149 -5.77 -9.42 9.40
C ARG A 149 -5.54 -10.87 8.98
N ASP A 150 -6.24 -11.77 9.63
CA ASP A 150 -6.40 -13.12 9.16
C ASP A 150 -7.23 -13.11 7.86
N PRO A 151 -6.69 -13.55 6.71
CA PRO A 151 -7.38 -13.46 5.42
C PRO A 151 -8.62 -14.34 5.31
N ALA A 152 -8.76 -15.37 6.17
CA ALA A 152 -9.93 -16.25 6.16
C ALA A 152 -11.12 -15.69 6.95
N THR A 153 -10.86 -14.78 7.90
CA THR A 153 -11.90 -14.26 8.82
C THR A 153 -11.98 -12.76 8.88
N MET A 154 -11.03 -12.04 8.31
CA MET A 154 -10.81 -10.59 8.41
C MET A 154 -10.59 -10.07 9.84
N LYS A 155 -10.45 -10.95 10.83
CA LYS A 155 -10.14 -10.53 12.20
C LYS A 155 -8.77 -9.88 12.30
N ALA A 156 -8.71 -8.76 13.02
CA ALA A 156 -7.44 -8.09 13.31
C ALA A 156 -6.53 -9.00 14.16
N VAL A 157 -5.27 -9.14 13.74
CA VAL A 157 -4.24 -9.93 14.41
C VAL A 157 -3.21 -9.01 15.05
N ARG A 158 -2.84 -7.94 14.35
CA ARG A 158 -1.82 -6.99 14.79
C ARG A 158 -2.10 -5.63 14.18
N THR A 159 -1.79 -4.56 14.90
CA THR A 159 -1.80 -3.18 14.41
C THR A 159 -0.40 -2.58 14.38
N LEU A 160 -0.19 -1.61 13.51
CA LEU A 160 1.05 -0.85 13.37
C LEU A 160 0.72 0.62 13.19
N ARG A 161 1.10 1.45 14.15
CA ARG A 161 0.96 2.89 14.01
C ARG A 161 2.08 3.45 13.15
N VAL A 162 1.74 4.25 12.13
CA VAL A 162 2.70 4.85 11.22
C VAL A 162 3.02 6.28 11.65
N THR A 163 4.33 6.60 11.67
CA THR A 163 4.81 7.93 12.05
C THR A 163 5.91 8.41 11.10
N ASP A 164 5.84 9.68 10.71
CA ASP A 164 6.94 10.39 10.06
C ASP A 164 7.68 11.26 11.11
N GLY A 165 8.89 10.85 11.44
CA GLY A 165 9.56 11.33 12.64
C GLY A 165 8.77 10.96 13.90
N GLN A 166 8.22 12.00 14.58
CA GLN A 166 7.38 11.82 15.77
C GLN A 166 5.89 12.10 15.49
N LYS A 167 5.52 12.48 14.27
CA LYS A 167 4.15 12.84 13.91
C LYS A 167 3.41 11.63 13.35
N PRO A 168 2.16 11.38 13.79
CA PRO A 168 1.31 10.37 13.13
C PRO A 168 1.14 10.72 11.65
N LEU A 169 1.20 9.71 10.78
CA LEU A 169 0.93 9.84 9.36
C LEU A 169 -0.40 9.15 9.03
N ALA A 170 -1.45 9.94 8.92
CA ALA A 170 -2.78 9.49 8.55
C ALA A 170 -3.02 9.56 7.03
N LEU A 171 -4.25 9.23 6.61
CA LEU A 171 -4.70 9.17 5.22
C LEU A 171 -3.97 8.08 4.41
N LEU A 172 -3.47 7.05 5.09
CA LEU A 172 -2.89 5.88 4.44
C LEU A 172 -3.96 5.18 3.62
N ASN A 173 -3.67 4.99 2.33
CA ASN A 173 -4.63 4.46 1.37
C ASN A 173 -4.12 3.15 0.77
N GLU A 174 -3.98 3.08 -0.54
CA GLU A 174 -3.56 1.88 -1.25
C GLU A 174 -2.17 1.43 -0.80
N LEU A 175 -1.97 0.10 -0.72
CA LEU A 175 -0.82 -0.55 -0.08
C LEU A 175 -0.15 -1.57 -0.99
N GLU A 176 1.18 -1.68 -0.88
CA GLU A 176 1.94 -2.75 -1.51
C GLU A 176 3.09 -3.23 -0.61
N TRP A 177 3.41 -4.53 -0.69
CA TRP A 177 4.55 -5.14 -0.02
C TRP A 177 5.73 -5.27 -0.98
N VAL A 178 6.80 -4.51 -0.74
CA VAL A 178 7.96 -4.43 -1.63
C VAL A 178 9.24 -4.76 -0.87
N ASP A 179 9.84 -5.93 -1.12
CA ASP A 179 11.14 -6.33 -0.57
C ASP A 179 11.30 -6.14 0.95
N GLY A 180 10.27 -6.43 1.72
CA GLY A 180 10.29 -6.29 3.17
C GLY A 180 9.82 -4.94 3.70
N TRP A 181 9.39 -4.03 2.83
CA TRP A 181 8.83 -2.73 3.16
C TRP A 181 7.34 -2.65 2.83
N ILE A 182 6.63 -1.81 3.56
CA ILE A 182 5.27 -1.41 3.23
C ILE A 182 5.38 -0.11 2.43
N LEU A 183 4.86 -0.10 1.21
CA LEU A 183 4.62 1.12 0.45
C LEU A 183 3.14 1.48 0.59
N ALA A 184 2.83 2.77 0.76
CA ALA A 184 1.45 3.24 0.85
C ALA A 184 1.27 4.54 0.08
N ASN A 185 0.15 4.66 -0.64
CA ASN A 185 -0.34 5.95 -1.05
C ASN A 185 -0.85 6.73 0.18
N VAL A 186 -0.68 8.03 0.18
CA VAL A 186 -1.28 8.94 1.16
C VAL A 186 -2.31 9.79 0.41
N TRP A 187 -3.58 9.70 0.82
CA TRP A 187 -4.66 10.39 0.11
C TRP A 187 -4.42 11.88 0.04
N HIS A 188 -4.60 12.48 -1.14
CA HIS A 188 -4.26 13.87 -1.49
C HIS A 188 -2.76 14.22 -1.46
N ASP A 189 -1.87 13.24 -1.47
CA ASP A 189 -0.43 13.46 -1.60
C ASP A 189 0.08 12.75 -2.87
N ASP A 190 0.89 13.44 -3.67
CA ASP A 190 1.52 12.87 -4.86
C ASP A 190 2.79 12.08 -4.53
N ARG A 191 2.95 11.64 -3.29
CA ARG A 191 4.07 10.82 -2.82
C ARG A 191 3.59 9.47 -2.30
N ILE A 192 4.46 8.48 -2.44
CA ILE A 192 4.32 7.16 -1.83
C ILE A 192 5.24 7.12 -0.61
N VAL A 193 4.73 6.70 0.54
CA VAL A 193 5.51 6.52 1.74
C VAL A 193 6.06 5.10 1.83
N VAL A 194 7.31 4.97 2.28
CA VAL A 194 7.98 3.69 2.58
C VAL A 194 8.05 3.51 4.08
N VAL A 195 7.38 2.49 4.61
CA VAL A 195 7.19 2.29 6.04
C VAL A 195 7.85 0.99 6.51
N SER A 196 8.56 1.05 7.63
CA SER A 196 9.13 -0.13 8.28
C SER A 196 8.02 -0.97 8.92
N PRO A 197 7.83 -2.25 8.54
CA PRO A 197 6.81 -3.12 9.14
C PRO A 197 7.15 -3.52 10.58
N ALA A 198 8.40 -3.35 10.99
CA ALA A 198 8.84 -3.64 12.36
C ALA A 198 8.49 -2.52 13.33
N THR A 199 8.57 -1.25 12.89
CA THR A 199 8.49 -0.09 13.78
C THR A 199 7.37 0.90 13.45
N GLY A 200 6.78 0.84 12.25
CA GLY A 200 5.82 1.83 11.74
C GLY A 200 6.45 3.18 11.39
N LYS A 201 7.77 3.30 11.46
CA LYS A 201 8.44 4.54 11.10
C LYS A 201 8.57 4.67 9.59
N VAL A 202 8.33 5.88 9.09
CA VAL A 202 8.63 6.25 7.70
C VAL A 202 10.15 6.21 7.52
N ALA A 203 10.59 5.40 6.56
CA ALA A 203 12.00 5.26 6.20
C ALA A 203 12.37 6.17 5.03
N ALA A 204 11.45 6.35 4.07
CA ALA A 204 11.65 7.15 2.89
C ALA A 204 10.31 7.58 2.25
N TRP A 205 10.41 8.50 1.28
CA TRP A 205 9.34 8.92 0.40
C TRP A 205 9.74 8.73 -1.06
N ILE A 206 8.77 8.47 -1.94
CA ILE A 206 8.92 8.43 -3.39
C ILE A 206 8.06 9.56 -3.95
N ASP A 207 8.69 10.61 -4.47
CA ASP A 207 7.97 11.76 -5.03
C ASP A 207 7.51 11.46 -6.46
N CYS A 208 6.20 11.29 -6.63
CA CYS A 208 5.53 10.99 -7.90
C CYS A 208 4.84 12.22 -8.55
N ALA A 209 5.03 13.43 -8.04
CA ALA A 209 4.38 14.64 -8.57
C ALA A 209 4.65 14.85 -10.07
N GLN A 210 5.86 14.47 -10.53
CA GLN A 210 6.19 14.51 -11.97
C GLN A 210 5.38 13.52 -12.81
N LEU A 211 4.92 12.40 -12.25
CA LEU A 211 4.08 11.45 -12.98
C LEU A 211 2.69 12.05 -13.22
N ARG A 212 2.10 12.68 -12.19
CA ARG A 212 0.84 13.41 -12.31
C ARG A 212 0.92 14.53 -13.35
N SER A 213 1.99 15.32 -13.34
CA SER A 213 2.17 16.44 -14.26
C SER A 213 2.29 16.03 -15.74
N ARG A 214 2.66 14.78 -16.01
CA ARG A 214 2.69 14.22 -17.39
C ARG A 214 1.30 13.90 -17.95
N THR A 215 0.26 14.01 -17.12
CA THR A 215 -1.13 13.72 -17.50
C THR A 215 -1.98 14.97 -17.30
N PRO A 216 -1.92 15.96 -18.22
CA PRO A 216 -2.71 17.18 -18.10
C PRO A 216 -4.21 16.90 -18.27
N GLY A 217 -5.05 17.70 -17.59
CA GLY A 217 -6.51 17.60 -17.70
C GLY A 217 -7.14 16.49 -16.85
N LEU A 218 -6.40 15.95 -15.87
CA LEU A 218 -6.99 15.03 -14.89
C LEU A 218 -8.05 15.77 -14.05
N PRO A 219 -9.16 15.11 -13.70
CA PRO A 219 -10.13 15.61 -12.72
C PRO A 219 -9.51 15.87 -11.34
N ASP A 220 -10.17 16.72 -10.53
CA ASP A 220 -9.66 17.07 -9.18
C ASP A 220 -9.56 15.87 -8.23
N ASP A 221 -10.43 14.85 -8.41
CA ASP A 221 -10.48 13.63 -7.62
C ASP A 221 -9.57 12.49 -8.15
N SER A 222 -8.64 12.82 -9.05
CA SER A 222 -7.70 11.88 -9.67
C SER A 222 -6.39 11.75 -8.86
N ASP A 223 -6.50 11.42 -7.58
CA ASP A 223 -5.33 11.22 -6.73
C ASP A 223 -4.41 10.11 -7.25
N LEU A 224 -3.11 10.23 -6.93
CA LEU A 224 -2.15 9.13 -7.00
C LEU A 224 -2.69 7.98 -6.14
N ASN A 225 -3.01 6.84 -6.74
CA ASN A 225 -3.55 5.67 -6.03
C ASN A 225 -3.44 4.42 -6.90
N GLY A 226 -2.75 3.40 -6.39
CA GLY A 226 -2.47 2.15 -7.08
C GLY A 226 -0.97 1.91 -7.21
N ILE A 227 -0.49 0.94 -6.44
CA ILE A 227 0.90 0.47 -6.41
C ILE A 227 0.87 -1.03 -6.65
N ALA A 228 1.72 -1.54 -7.54
CA ALA A 228 1.92 -2.98 -7.67
C ALA A 228 3.39 -3.30 -7.84
N TRP A 229 3.82 -4.45 -7.36
CA TRP A 229 5.20 -4.90 -7.42
C TRP A 229 5.36 -6.20 -8.19
N ASP A 230 6.35 -6.24 -9.09
CA ASP A 230 6.81 -7.47 -9.72
C ASP A 230 8.17 -7.89 -9.12
N PRO A 231 8.19 -8.85 -8.20
CA PRO A 231 9.42 -9.27 -7.55
C PRO A 231 10.39 -9.98 -8.51
N ALA A 232 9.89 -10.56 -9.60
CA ALA A 232 10.72 -11.28 -10.56
C ALA A 232 11.58 -10.32 -11.40
N THR A 233 11.05 -9.16 -11.77
CA THR A 233 11.75 -8.15 -12.57
C THR A 233 12.13 -6.92 -11.77
N ARG A 234 11.75 -6.84 -10.48
CA ARG A 234 11.98 -5.71 -9.57
C ARG A 234 11.45 -4.39 -10.13
N ARG A 235 10.24 -4.43 -10.69
CA ARG A 235 9.53 -3.27 -11.24
C ARG A 235 8.39 -2.86 -10.33
N LEU A 236 8.33 -1.57 -10.04
CA LEU A 236 7.19 -0.95 -9.37
C LEU A 236 6.26 -0.35 -10.42
N PHE A 237 4.98 -0.64 -10.32
CA PHE A 237 3.94 -0.06 -11.15
C PHE A 237 3.17 0.96 -10.32
N VAL A 238 2.94 2.14 -10.88
CA VAL A 238 2.26 3.24 -10.19
C VAL A 238 1.26 3.88 -11.11
N THR A 239 0.06 4.12 -10.61
CA THR A 239 -1.01 4.80 -11.32
C THR A 239 -1.80 5.74 -10.39
N GLY A 240 -2.93 6.25 -10.86
CA GLY A 240 -3.87 7.05 -10.06
C GLY A 240 -5.30 6.83 -10.52
N LYS A 241 -6.23 7.35 -9.72
CA LYS A 241 -7.65 7.37 -10.05
C LYS A 241 -7.86 8.12 -11.35
N LEU A 242 -8.51 7.49 -12.34
CA LEU A 242 -8.79 8.07 -13.65
C LEU A 242 -7.55 8.43 -14.49
N TRP A 243 -6.37 7.92 -14.12
CA TRP A 243 -5.18 8.13 -14.94
C TRP A 243 -5.21 7.24 -16.18
N PRO A 244 -4.80 7.76 -17.35
CA PRO A 244 -4.76 6.98 -18.60
C PRO A 244 -3.50 6.12 -18.71
N SER A 245 -2.64 6.09 -17.68
CA SER A 245 -1.33 5.44 -17.74
C SER A 245 -0.98 4.77 -16.42
N ILE A 246 -0.30 3.61 -16.52
CA ILE A 246 0.46 2.99 -15.45
C ILE A 246 1.94 3.23 -15.75
N TYR A 247 2.67 3.84 -14.83
CA TYR A 247 4.11 4.06 -14.95
C TYR A 247 4.88 2.89 -14.38
N VAL A 248 5.89 2.42 -15.12
CA VAL A 248 6.81 1.37 -14.68
C VAL A 248 8.08 2.03 -14.17
N LEU A 249 8.35 1.84 -12.88
CA LEU A 249 9.47 2.47 -12.18
C LEU A 249 10.53 1.44 -11.80
N SER A 250 11.80 1.80 -12.00
CA SER A 250 12.94 1.15 -11.36
C SER A 250 13.34 2.00 -10.16
N LEU A 251 13.16 1.46 -8.95
CA LEU A 251 13.55 2.16 -7.71
C LEU A 251 15.04 2.04 -7.47
N GLU A 252 15.64 3.13 -6.98
CA GLU A 252 17.02 3.21 -6.55
C GLU A 252 17.09 3.50 -5.05
N GLY A 253 18.02 2.83 -4.36
CA GLY A 253 18.30 3.15 -2.96
C GLY A 253 17.26 2.65 -1.95
N LEU A 254 16.36 1.71 -2.31
CA LEU A 254 15.48 1.09 -1.31
C LEU A 254 16.35 0.49 -0.21
N PRO A 255 16.22 0.93 1.05
CA PRO A 255 17.07 0.44 2.12
C PRO A 255 16.88 -1.05 2.32
N LYS A 256 17.85 -1.72 2.96
CA LYS A 256 17.64 -3.09 3.42
C LYS A 256 16.69 -3.05 4.61
N PRO A 257 15.66 -3.90 4.66
CA PRO A 257 14.68 -3.94 5.76
C PRO A 257 15.30 -4.38 7.09
#